data_3d4717ab28c917b0f4ee410a7f67c58b
#
_entry.id   3d4717ab28c917b0f4ee410a7f67c58b
#
_cell.length_a   1.000
_cell.length_b   1.000
_cell.length_c   1.000
_cell.angle_alpha   90.00
_cell.angle_beta   90.00
_cell.angle_gamma   90.00
#
_symmetry.space_group_name_H-M   'P 1'
#
loop_
_entity.id
_entity.type
_entity.pdbx_description
1 polymer ?
#
loop_
_entity_poly.entity_id
_entity_poly.type
_entity_poly.pdbx_seq_one_letter_code
_entity_poly.pdbx_strand_id
1 'polypeptide(L)'
;VCDRWRLNANGSNVGTYTVSQSTTSPDGFSNSYKIDCTTARTPSNDEMYELEQRFEGQDLQDFAKGTSAAKQFSLSFYVKSNVNGNYVVWLYDADNNRNIGAVYTVSDSNWNRYTVTFPADTTGAFGNDNARSLDVRFVLLSGSDFTSGTLPTTAWESTSNGNSRAGQTANVASSTSNEWYLTGVQLEVGSTATAFEHRSFGEELRLCQRYFHKLSLIHI
;
A
#
# COMPACT_ATOMS: atom_id res chain seq x y z
N VAL A 1 4.96 -15.44 -1.76
CA VAL A 1 4.12 -14.25 -1.88
C VAL A 1 3.35 -14.10 -0.58
N CYS A 2 3.40 -12.93 0.04
CA CYS A 2 2.54 -12.64 1.20
C CYS A 2 1.09 -12.62 0.76
N ASP A 3 0.25 -13.29 1.53
CA ASP A 3 -1.19 -13.30 1.33
C ASP A 3 -1.76 -11.88 1.36
N ARG A 4 -2.80 -11.63 0.58
CA ARG A 4 -3.52 -10.35 0.43
C ARG A 4 -2.70 -9.19 -0.18
N TRP A 5 -1.40 -9.35 -0.42
CA TRP A 5 -0.60 -8.36 -1.12
C TRP A 5 -0.37 -8.78 -2.57
N ARG A 6 -0.52 -7.85 -3.48
CA ARG A 6 -0.23 -8.06 -4.89
C ARG A 6 0.59 -6.91 -5.45
N LEU A 7 1.36 -7.22 -6.48
CA LEU A 7 1.98 -6.19 -7.29
C LEU A 7 1.01 -5.75 -8.39
N ASN A 8 0.85 -4.45 -8.54
CA ASN A 8 0.04 -3.81 -9.55
C ASN A 8 0.96 -3.00 -10.46
N ALA A 9 0.87 -3.25 -11.74
CA ALA A 9 1.67 -2.59 -12.76
C ALA A 9 0.78 -2.07 -13.88
N ASN A 10 1.08 -0.88 -14.39
CA ASN A 10 0.54 -0.37 -15.64
C ASN A 10 1.72 -0.10 -16.59
N GLY A 11 1.48 -0.35 -17.87
CA GLY A 11 2.53 -0.28 -18.87
C GLY A 11 3.23 -1.61 -19.14
N SER A 12 3.84 -1.75 -20.31
CA SER A 12 4.42 -3.00 -20.79
C SER A 12 5.87 -3.22 -20.33
N ASN A 13 6.46 -2.26 -19.61
CA ASN A 13 7.90 -2.22 -19.45
C ASN A 13 8.37 -1.60 -18.13
N VAL A 14 7.69 -1.92 -17.05
CA VAL A 14 7.92 -1.38 -15.69
C VAL A 14 9.16 -1.96 -14.97
N GLY A 15 9.99 -2.72 -15.64
CA GLY A 15 11.08 -3.48 -15.04
C GLY A 15 10.61 -4.86 -14.55
N THR A 16 11.53 -5.63 -14.00
CA THR A 16 11.21 -6.90 -13.36
C THR A 16 11.71 -6.88 -11.92
N TYR A 17 11.01 -7.63 -11.07
CA TYR A 17 11.27 -7.66 -9.64
C TYR A 17 11.18 -9.08 -9.11
N THR A 18 12.02 -9.40 -8.15
CA THR A 18 11.85 -10.56 -7.29
C THR A 18 11.16 -10.13 -6.00
N VAL A 19 10.13 -10.87 -5.64
CA VAL A 19 9.38 -10.67 -4.39
C VAL A 19 9.67 -11.83 -3.48
N SER A 20 10.06 -11.56 -2.25
CA SER A 20 10.41 -12.57 -1.27
C SER A 20 10.03 -12.14 0.15
N GLN A 21 9.94 -13.12 1.04
CA GLN A 21 10.01 -12.90 2.47
C GLN A 21 11.49 -12.73 2.86
N SER A 22 11.78 -11.73 3.66
CA SER A 22 13.12 -11.46 4.19
C SER A 22 13.12 -11.51 5.70
N THR A 23 14.20 -12.01 6.29
CA THR A 23 14.45 -11.92 7.74
C THR A 23 15.05 -10.58 8.15
N THR A 24 15.35 -9.70 7.20
CA THR A 24 15.70 -8.30 7.48
C THR A 24 14.44 -7.57 7.93
N SER A 25 14.37 -7.20 9.20
CA SER A 25 13.19 -6.56 9.82
C SER A 25 13.60 -5.57 10.91
N PRO A 26 12.74 -4.60 11.27
CA PRO A 26 12.98 -3.76 12.43
C PRO A 26 12.70 -4.53 13.73
N ASP A 27 13.12 -3.96 14.87
CA ASP A 27 12.86 -4.52 16.19
C ASP A 27 11.35 -4.81 16.37
N GLY A 28 11.06 -5.97 16.97
CA GLY A 28 9.69 -6.44 17.18
C GLY A 28 9.08 -7.24 16.01
N PHE A 29 9.75 -7.34 14.87
CA PHE A 29 9.27 -8.10 13.72
C PHE A 29 10.29 -9.18 13.31
N SER A 30 9.79 -10.34 12.92
CA SER A 30 10.64 -11.45 12.47
C SER A 30 10.91 -11.43 10.95
N ASN A 31 10.03 -10.80 10.18
CA ASN A 31 10.08 -10.83 8.73
C ASN A 31 9.56 -9.54 8.11
N SER A 32 9.96 -9.31 6.88
CA SER A 32 9.43 -8.24 6.02
C SER A 32 9.13 -8.76 4.60
N TYR A 33 8.30 -8.02 3.90
CA TYR A 33 8.11 -8.13 2.45
C TYR A 33 9.28 -7.45 1.77
N LYS A 34 9.97 -8.14 0.86
CA LYS A 34 11.09 -7.61 0.11
C LYS A 34 10.78 -7.57 -1.37
N ILE A 35 11.12 -6.46 -2.01
CA ILE A 35 11.08 -6.27 -3.46
C ILE A 35 12.49 -5.91 -3.92
N ASP A 36 13.06 -6.78 -4.76
CA ASP A 36 14.36 -6.59 -5.41
C ASP A 36 14.14 -6.25 -6.89
N CYS A 37 14.75 -5.18 -7.38
CA CYS A 37 14.78 -4.88 -8.80
C CYS A 37 15.75 -5.81 -9.52
N THR A 38 15.27 -6.54 -10.52
CA THR A 38 16.10 -7.46 -11.32
C THR A 38 16.34 -6.96 -12.75
N THR A 39 15.54 -6.01 -13.23
CA THR A 39 15.78 -5.31 -14.50
C THR A 39 15.50 -3.83 -14.31
N ALA A 40 16.56 -3.03 -14.44
CA ALA A 40 16.47 -1.58 -14.25
C ALA A 40 15.72 -0.90 -15.41
N ARG A 41 14.95 0.15 -15.07
CA ARG A 41 14.14 0.92 -16.01
C ARG A 41 13.95 2.36 -15.56
N THR A 42 13.84 3.24 -16.57
CA THR A 42 13.23 4.56 -16.40
C THR A 42 11.77 4.43 -16.84
N PRO A 43 10.77 4.79 -16.03
CA PRO A 43 9.38 4.65 -16.40
C PRO A 43 9.04 5.55 -17.59
N SER A 44 8.23 5.04 -18.51
CA SER A 44 7.52 5.85 -19.49
C SER A 44 6.40 6.64 -18.80
N ASN A 45 5.83 7.62 -19.50
CA ASN A 45 4.83 8.52 -18.90
C ASN A 45 3.63 7.77 -18.31
N ASP A 46 3.19 6.70 -18.96
CA ASP A 46 2.02 5.89 -18.58
C ASP A 46 2.35 4.69 -17.69
N GLU A 47 3.59 4.55 -17.22
CA GLU A 47 4.02 3.41 -16.42
C GLU A 47 3.93 3.69 -14.92
N MET A 48 3.49 2.68 -14.17
CA MET A 48 3.54 2.67 -12.71
C MET A 48 3.74 1.26 -12.16
N TYR A 49 4.33 1.17 -10.98
CA TYR A 49 4.51 -0.07 -10.23
C TYR A 49 4.24 0.15 -8.75
N GLU A 50 3.36 -0.66 -8.19
CA GLU A 50 2.83 -0.49 -6.84
C GLU A 50 2.69 -1.83 -6.14
N LEU A 51 2.89 -1.82 -4.82
CA LEU A 51 2.43 -2.89 -3.95
C LEU A 51 1.07 -2.51 -3.39
N GLU A 52 0.04 -3.33 -3.61
CA GLU A 52 -1.32 -3.03 -3.15
C GLU A 52 -1.88 -4.12 -2.25
N GLN A 53 -2.71 -3.70 -1.29
CA GLN A 53 -3.64 -4.53 -0.56
C GLN A 53 -5.05 -4.03 -0.78
N ARG A 54 -5.98 -4.96 -1.01
CA ARG A 54 -7.40 -4.69 -1.20
C ARG A 54 -8.20 -5.10 0.02
N PHE A 55 -9.14 -4.27 0.41
CA PHE A 55 -10.04 -4.51 1.53
C PHE A 55 -11.47 -4.68 1.02
N GLU A 56 -12.16 -5.65 1.61
CA GLU A 56 -13.59 -5.87 1.40
C GLU A 56 -14.39 -4.79 2.13
N GLY A 57 -15.51 -4.36 1.56
CA GLY A 57 -16.32 -3.32 2.17
C GLY A 57 -16.84 -3.68 3.55
N GLN A 58 -17.22 -4.94 3.77
CA GLN A 58 -17.68 -5.41 5.09
C GLN A 58 -16.63 -5.25 6.21
N ASP A 59 -15.33 -5.25 5.90
CA ASP A 59 -14.25 -5.07 6.87
C ASP A 59 -14.00 -3.58 7.21
N LEU A 60 -14.66 -2.66 6.51
CA LEU A 60 -14.43 -1.22 6.60
C LEU A 60 -15.61 -0.46 7.23
N GLN A 61 -16.61 -1.15 7.73
CA GLN A 61 -17.84 -0.50 8.21
C GLN A 61 -17.62 0.43 9.40
N ASP A 62 -16.61 0.14 10.23
CA ASP A 62 -16.23 0.98 11.38
C ASP A 62 -15.73 2.39 10.99
N PHE A 63 -15.30 2.59 9.74
CA PHE A 63 -14.95 3.91 9.22
C PHE A 63 -16.16 4.83 9.06
N ALA A 64 -17.35 4.26 8.95
CA ALA A 64 -18.62 4.97 8.71
C ALA A 64 -18.55 5.97 7.54
N LYS A 65 -17.65 5.68 6.55
CA LYS A 65 -17.43 6.53 5.37
C LYS A 65 -18.74 6.76 4.61
N GLY A 66 -18.92 7.98 4.07
CA GLY A 66 -20.13 8.38 3.37
C GLY A 66 -21.29 8.76 4.28
N THR A 67 -21.07 8.88 5.57
CA THR A 67 -22.10 9.29 6.56
C THR A 67 -21.62 10.50 7.35
N SER A 68 -22.56 11.15 8.07
CA SER A 68 -22.22 12.24 8.99
C SER A 68 -21.38 11.79 10.19
N ALA A 69 -21.30 10.48 10.44
CA ALA A 69 -20.49 9.86 11.50
C ALA A 69 -19.14 9.36 10.99
N ALA A 70 -18.75 9.70 9.76
CA ALA A 70 -17.49 9.29 9.16
C ALA A 70 -16.31 9.62 10.08
N LYS A 71 -15.36 8.69 10.20
CA LYS A 71 -14.23 8.79 11.12
C LYS A 71 -12.93 9.00 10.35
N GLN A 72 -12.00 9.69 11.00
CA GLN A 72 -10.60 9.69 10.58
C GLN A 72 -9.99 8.31 10.82
N PHE A 73 -8.95 7.98 10.09
CA PHE A 73 -8.18 6.77 10.29
C PHE A 73 -6.69 6.99 10.05
N SER A 74 -5.90 6.16 10.67
CA SER A 74 -4.46 6.22 10.60
C SER A 74 -3.90 4.96 9.96
N LEU A 75 -2.87 5.17 9.14
CA LEU A 75 -2.05 4.11 8.56
C LEU A 75 -0.65 4.23 9.14
N SER A 76 -0.13 3.15 9.72
CA SER A 76 1.26 3.06 10.12
C SER A 76 1.95 1.88 9.45
N PHE A 77 3.24 2.03 9.17
CA PHE A 77 4.05 1.01 8.50
C PHE A 77 5.53 1.26 8.68
N TYR A 78 6.33 0.22 8.51
CA TYR A 78 7.79 0.32 8.50
C TYR A 78 8.31 0.10 7.08
N VAL A 79 9.17 0.99 6.62
CA VAL A 79 9.86 0.88 5.33
C VAL A 79 11.36 0.98 5.53
N LYS A 80 12.10 0.22 4.72
CA LYS A 80 13.53 0.33 4.49
C LYS A 80 13.76 0.28 2.98
N SER A 81 14.61 1.17 2.45
CA SER A 81 15.04 1.14 1.05
C SER A 81 16.40 1.79 0.91
N ASN A 82 17.17 1.35 -0.07
CA ASN A 82 18.41 2.03 -0.48
C ASN A 82 18.15 3.10 -1.57
N VAL A 83 16.89 3.33 -1.93
CA VAL A 83 16.51 4.40 -2.86
C VAL A 83 15.91 5.55 -2.07
N ASN A 84 16.68 6.60 -1.88
CA ASN A 84 16.23 7.83 -1.23
C ASN A 84 15.28 8.61 -2.13
N GLY A 85 14.32 9.29 -1.52
CA GLY A 85 13.34 10.12 -2.21
C GLY A 85 11.97 10.09 -1.58
N ASN A 86 11.04 10.75 -2.23
CA ASN A 86 9.65 10.76 -1.85
C ASN A 86 8.92 9.57 -2.45
N TYR A 87 8.17 8.90 -1.61
CA TYR A 87 7.25 7.82 -1.97
C TYR A 87 5.83 8.25 -1.64
N VAL A 88 4.89 7.78 -2.43
CA VAL A 88 3.46 8.00 -2.18
C VAL A 88 2.84 6.72 -1.62
N VAL A 89 2.08 6.85 -0.54
CA VAL A 89 1.05 5.88 -0.18
C VAL A 89 -0.28 6.44 -0.64
N TRP A 90 -1.00 5.68 -1.46
CA TRP A 90 -2.20 6.10 -2.13
C TRP A 90 -3.37 5.19 -1.77
N LEU A 91 -4.47 5.78 -1.35
CA LEU A 91 -5.70 5.10 -1.01
C LEU A 91 -6.74 5.36 -2.10
N TYR A 92 -7.35 4.28 -2.57
CA TYR A 92 -8.37 4.34 -3.61
C TYR A 92 -9.67 3.69 -3.15
N ASP A 93 -10.72 4.48 -3.10
CA ASP A 93 -12.09 4.04 -2.89
C ASP A 93 -12.66 3.56 -4.22
N ALA A 94 -12.79 2.25 -4.35
CA ALA A 94 -13.22 1.60 -5.59
C ALA A 94 -14.72 1.70 -5.82
N ASP A 95 -15.51 1.85 -4.74
CA ASP A 95 -16.97 1.97 -4.84
C ASP A 95 -17.40 3.33 -5.41
N ASN A 96 -16.64 4.38 -5.09
CA ASN A 96 -17.04 5.75 -5.38
C ASN A 96 -16.05 6.48 -6.30
N ASN A 97 -15.01 5.81 -6.79
CA ASN A 97 -13.93 6.41 -7.60
C ASN A 97 -13.33 7.65 -6.95
N ARG A 98 -13.02 7.56 -5.65
CA ARG A 98 -12.41 8.64 -4.87
C ARG A 98 -11.04 8.22 -4.37
N ASN A 99 -10.21 9.19 -4.07
CA ASN A 99 -8.86 8.92 -3.61
C ASN A 99 -8.35 9.96 -2.61
N ILE A 100 -7.33 9.55 -1.86
CA ILE A 100 -6.50 10.38 -1.02
C ILE A 100 -5.12 9.74 -0.93
N GLY A 101 -4.09 10.51 -0.65
CA GLY A 101 -2.74 9.98 -0.49
C GLY A 101 -1.89 10.77 0.48
N ALA A 102 -0.71 10.27 0.73
CA ALA A 102 0.30 10.96 1.50
C ALA A 102 1.69 10.68 0.93
N VAL A 103 2.57 11.65 1.07
CA VAL A 103 3.99 11.49 0.75
C VAL A 103 4.74 11.12 2.02
N TYR A 104 5.61 10.11 1.94
CA TYR A 104 6.61 9.83 2.96
C TYR A 104 8.01 9.82 2.32
N THR A 105 9.00 10.29 3.07
CA THR A 105 10.36 10.45 2.56
C THR A 105 11.30 9.42 3.15
N VAL A 106 11.93 8.63 2.29
CA VAL A 106 13.07 7.77 2.67
C VAL A 106 14.34 8.59 2.48
N SER A 107 15.07 8.84 3.57
CA SER A 107 16.29 9.66 3.58
C SER A 107 17.55 8.86 3.85
N ASP A 108 17.40 7.62 4.29
CA ASP A 108 18.51 6.72 4.58
C ASP A 108 18.11 5.25 4.32
N SER A 109 19.06 4.33 4.46
CA SER A 109 18.82 2.90 4.27
C SER A 109 18.44 2.14 5.54
N ASN A 110 18.00 2.83 6.60
CA ASN A 110 17.55 2.23 7.84
C ASN A 110 16.05 1.92 7.80
N TRP A 111 15.58 1.15 8.79
CA TRP A 111 14.17 0.98 9.04
C TRP A 111 13.60 2.26 9.66
N ASN A 112 12.55 2.80 9.05
CA ASN A 112 11.82 3.93 9.58
C ASN A 112 10.33 3.59 9.68
N ARG A 113 9.71 3.97 10.80
CA ARG A 113 8.25 3.90 10.97
C ARG A 113 7.63 5.19 10.44
N TYR A 114 6.67 5.04 9.56
CA TYR A 114 5.86 6.15 9.04
C TYR A 114 4.44 6.03 9.58
N THR A 115 3.83 7.18 9.83
CA THR A 115 2.44 7.29 10.26
C THR A 115 1.75 8.38 9.46
N VAL A 116 0.56 8.09 8.98
CA VAL A 116 -0.27 9.02 8.21
C VAL A 116 -1.69 8.98 8.76
N THR A 117 -2.28 10.13 8.99
CA THR A 117 -3.69 10.25 9.35
C THR A 117 -4.47 10.79 8.14
N PHE A 118 -5.53 10.09 7.78
CA PHE A 118 -6.43 10.47 6.71
C PHE A 118 -7.71 11.07 7.28
N PRO A 119 -8.22 12.17 6.70
CA PRO A 119 -9.46 12.79 7.15
C PRO A 119 -10.68 11.89 6.90
N ALA A 120 -11.70 12.10 7.71
CA ALA A 120 -13.00 11.51 7.47
C ALA A 120 -13.56 11.96 6.11
N ASP A 121 -14.27 11.06 5.42
CA ASP A 121 -15.01 11.41 4.20
C ASP A 121 -16.49 11.11 4.38
N THR A 122 -17.29 12.15 4.39
CA THR A 122 -18.77 12.06 4.50
C THR A 122 -19.44 11.75 3.16
N THR A 123 -18.66 11.59 2.09
CA THR A 123 -19.13 11.35 0.72
C THR A 123 -18.72 9.96 0.25
N GLY A 124 -19.69 9.21 -0.30
CA GLY A 124 -19.43 7.90 -0.89
C GLY A 124 -19.16 6.83 0.17
N ALA A 125 -20.18 6.08 0.52
CA ALA A 125 -20.10 4.96 1.47
C ALA A 125 -19.35 3.77 0.85
N PHE A 126 -18.60 3.04 1.67
CA PHE A 126 -18.15 1.70 1.31
C PHE A 126 -19.32 0.72 1.26
N GLY A 127 -19.30 -0.21 0.32
CA GLY A 127 -20.21 -1.33 0.28
C GLY A 127 -20.14 -2.15 1.58
N ASN A 128 -21.22 -2.83 1.93
CA ASN A 128 -21.21 -3.78 3.05
C ASN A 128 -21.31 -5.22 2.50
N ASP A 129 -20.30 -5.58 1.73
CA ASP A 129 -20.21 -6.88 1.07
C ASP A 129 -18.74 -7.35 0.99
N ASN A 130 -18.50 -8.45 0.31
CA ASN A 130 -17.17 -9.01 0.09
C ASN A 130 -16.50 -8.50 -1.19
N ALA A 131 -17.06 -7.46 -1.83
CA ALA A 131 -16.40 -6.82 -2.95
C ALA A 131 -15.26 -5.90 -2.49
N ARG A 132 -14.40 -5.56 -3.43
CA ARG A 132 -13.33 -4.60 -3.22
C ARG A 132 -13.89 -3.21 -3.02
N SER A 133 -13.60 -2.57 -1.89
CA SER A 133 -14.01 -1.19 -1.57
C SER A 133 -12.84 -0.24 -1.39
N LEU A 134 -11.74 -0.67 -0.75
CA LEU A 134 -10.58 0.18 -0.52
C LEU A 134 -9.31 -0.53 -0.97
N ASP A 135 -8.44 0.20 -1.65
CA ASP A 135 -7.04 -0.20 -1.87
C ASP A 135 -6.11 0.67 -1.03
N VAL A 136 -5.11 0.05 -0.45
CA VAL A 136 -3.92 0.73 0.08
C VAL A 136 -2.76 0.36 -0.82
N ARG A 137 -2.12 1.35 -1.44
CA ARG A 137 -1.06 1.17 -2.42
C ARG A 137 0.19 1.92 -2.05
N PHE A 138 1.33 1.22 -2.05
CA PHE A 138 2.66 1.79 -1.89
C PHE A 138 3.28 1.93 -3.28
N VAL A 139 3.52 3.16 -3.70
CA VAL A 139 4.05 3.46 -5.04
C VAL A 139 5.56 3.25 -5.05
N LEU A 140 6.07 2.46 -5.98
CA LEU A 140 7.49 2.12 -6.11
C LEU A 140 8.16 2.84 -7.27
N LEU A 141 7.39 3.11 -8.31
CA LEU A 141 7.73 4.03 -9.42
C LEU A 141 6.45 4.56 -10.05
N SER A 142 6.55 5.72 -10.70
CA SER A 142 5.42 6.30 -11.44
C SER A 142 5.91 7.25 -12.51
N GLY A 143 5.30 7.16 -13.70
CA GLY A 143 5.50 8.08 -14.81
C GLY A 143 4.68 9.36 -14.68
N SER A 144 4.90 10.30 -15.59
CA SER A 144 4.34 11.66 -15.53
C SER A 144 2.83 11.73 -15.68
N ASP A 145 2.19 10.77 -16.31
CA ASP A 145 0.73 10.75 -16.46
C ASP A 145 0.01 10.61 -15.10
N PHE A 146 0.73 10.11 -14.08
CA PHE A 146 0.21 9.93 -12.73
C PHE A 146 0.75 10.92 -11.71
N THR A 147 1.75 11.74 -12.09
CA THR A 147 2.45 12.65 -11.16
C THR A 147 2.39 14.11 -11.57
N SER A 148 1.68 14.45 -12.64
CA SER A 148 1.65 15.80 -13.24
C SER A 148 0.78 16.82 -12.49
N GLY A 149 -0.05 16.37 -11.57
CA GLY A 149 -0.98 17.21 -10.81
C GLY A 149 -0.59 17.41 -9.35
N THR A 150 -1.58 17.48 -8.48
CA THR A 150 -1.42 17.65 -7.03
C THR A 150 -2.09 16.47 -6.31
N LEU A 151 -1.34 15.79 -5.44
CA LEU A 151 -1.88 14.71 -4.61
C LEU A 151 -2.93 15.27 -3.63
N PRO A 152 -4.15 14.72 -3.59
CA PRO A 152 -5.09 15.08 -2.55
C PRO A 152 -4.61 14.51 -1.20
N THR A 153 -4.32 15.39 -0.24
CA THR A 153 -3.78 15.00 1.08
C THR A 153 -4.65 15.44 2.25
N THR A 154 -5.53 16.40 2.04
CA THR A 154 -6.34 17.02 3.10
C THR A 154 -7.83 16.69 3.01
N ALA A 155 -8.27 16.20 1.86
CA ALA A 155 -9.65 15.77 1.62
C ALA A 155 -9.67 14.67 0.56
N TRP A 156 -10.66 13.79 0.63
CA TRP A 156 -10.95 12.83 -0.42
C TRP A 156 -11.50 13.53 -1.65
N GLU A 157 -10.96 13.21 -2.82
CA GLU A 157 -11.36 13.80 -4.09
C GLU A 157 -11.74 12.72 -5.11
N SER A 158 -12.44 13.11 -6.15
CA SER A 158 -12.65 12.26 -7.32
C SER A 158 -11.29 11.92 -7.95
N THR A 159 -11.10 10.67 -8.33
CA THR A 159 -9.82 10.20 -8.85
C THR A 159 -9.49 10.84 -10.19
N SER A 160 -8.30 11.40 -10.28
CA SER A 160 -7.66 11.88 -11.51
C SER A 160 -6.29 11.22 -11.63
N ASN A 161 -5.95 10.74 -12.81
CA ASN A 161 -4.67 10.06 -13.02
C ASN A 161 -3.50 10.95 -12.62
N GLY A 162 -3.43 12.18 -13.13
CA GLY A 162 -2.33 13.10 -12.87
C GLY A 162 -2.09 13.44 -11.40
N ASN A 163 -3.15 13.36 -10.57
CA ASN A 163 -3.06 13.66 -9.14
C ASN A 163 -2.67 12.45 -8.29
N SER A 164 -2.93 11.25 -8.78
CA SER A 164 -3.00 10.04 -7.93
C SER A 164 -1.66 9.63 -7.29
N ARG A 165 -0.54 9.95 -7.91
CA ARG A 165 0.82 9.66 -7.40
C ARG A 165 1.70 10.91 -7.40
N ALA A 166 1.09 12.11 -7.45
CA ALA A 166 1.83 13.36 -7.43
C ALA A 166 2.70 13.45 -6.16
N GLY A 167 3.95 13.86 -6.34
CA GLY A 167 4.95 13.86 -5.26
C GLY A 167 5.86 12.64 -5.21
N GLN A 168 5.56 11.56 -5.96
CA GLN A 168 6.50 10.42 -6.12
C GLN A 168 7.76 10.89 -6.85
N THR A 169 8.93 10.67 -6.25
CA THR A 169 10.23 10.95 -6.87
C THR A 169 11.14 9.73 -6.87
N ALA A 170 10.94 8.80 -5.93
CA ALA A 170 11.70 7.57 -5.87
C ALA A 170 11.33 6.64 -7.03
N ASN A 171 12.35 6.00 -7.61
CA ASN A 171 12.20 4.96 -8.62
C ASN A 171 12.99 3.73 -8.20
N VAL A 172 12.30 2.73 -7.65
CA VAL A 172 12.91 1.46 -7.22
C VAL A 172 13.50 0.69 -8.41
N ALA A 173 12.99 0.92 -9.64
CA ALA A 173 13.52 0.30 -10.85
C ALA A 173 14.76 1.01 -11.44
N SER A 174 15.30 2.04 -10.82
CA SER A 174 16.44 2.80 -11.40
C SER A 174 17.76 2.01 -11.44
N SER A 175 17.89 0.94 -10.66
CA SER A 175 19.07 0.06 -10.63
C SER A 175 18.69 -1.35 -10.19
N THR A 176 19.39 -2.35 -10.69
CA THR A 176 19.28 -3.75 -10.24
C THR A 176 19.84 -3.99 -8.84
N SER A 177 20.46 -2.99 -8.23
CA SER A 177 20.91 -3.03 -6.83
C SER A 177 19.87 -2.48 -5.87
N ASN A 178 18.71 -2.04 -6.38
CA ASN A 178 17.68 -1.40 -5.56
C ASN A 178 16.80 -2.42 -4.88
N GLU A 179 16.57 -2.15 -3.60
CA GLU A 179 15.75 -2.96 -2.71
C GLU A 179 14.76 -2.07 -1.95
N TRP A 180 13.57 -2.60 -1.74
CA TRP A 180 12.55 -1.97 -0.93
C TRP A 180 11.88 -3.01 -0.04
N TYR A 181 11.66 -2.65 1.23
CA TYR A 181 11.12 -3.54 2.25
C TYR A 181 9.95 -2.90 2.95
N LEU A 182 8.95 -3.72 3.33
CA LEU A 182 7.76 -3.32 4.06
C LEU A 182 7.42 -4.32 5.15
N THR A 183 7.06 -3.84 6.34
CA THR A 183 6.47 -4.65 7.40
C THR A 183 5.62 -3.79 8.34
N GLY A 184 4.88 -4.42 9.26
CA GLY A 184 4.12 -3.74 10.30
C GLY A 184 3.07 -2.76 9.78
N VAL A 185 2.39 -3.11 8.68
CA VAL A 185 1.31 -2.28 8.13
C VAL A 185 0.06 -2.44 8.98
N GLN A 186 -0.44 -1.32 9.52
CA GLN A 186 -1.64 -1.27 10.33
C GLN A 186 -2.53 -0.11 9.90
N LEU A 187 -3.77 -0.41 9.55
CA LEU A 187 -4.82 0.55 9.23
C LEU A 187 -5.86 0.51 10.34
N GLU A 188 -6.10 1.61 10.99
CA GLU A 188 -6.95 1.69 12.18
C GLU A 188 -7.81 2.96 12.22
N VAL A 189 -9.00 2.84 12.76
CA VAL A 189 -9.87 4.01 13.01
C VAL A 189 -9.26 4.86 14.12
N GLY A 190 -9.13 6.16 13.88
CA GLY A 190 -8.59 7.11 14.84
C GLY A 190 -7.60 8.08 14.20
N SER A 191 -7.30 9.14 14.91
CA SER A 191 -6.39 10.21 14.45
C SER A 191 -4.92 9.97 14.84
N THR A 192 -4.63 8.90 15.58
CA THR A 192 -3.30 8.59 16.09
C THR A 192 -3.00 7.12 15.88
N ALA A 193 -1.90 6.83 15.22
CA ALA A 193 -1.44 5.46 15.02
C ALA A 193 -0.91 4.88 16.33
N THR A 194 -1.45 3.73 16.72
CA THR A 194 -1.03 2.99 17.92
C THR A 194 0.21 2.14 17.66
N ALA A 195 0.70 1.43 18.67
CA ALA A 195 1.72 0.39 18.49
C ALA A 195 1.13 -0.73 17.61
N PHE A 196 2.00 -1.40 16.83
CA PHE A 196 1.54 -2.49 15.96
C PHE A 196 0.91 -3.62 16.81
N GLU A 197 -0.28 -4.03 16.43
CA GLU A 197 -1.01 -5.12 17.08
C GLU A 197 -0.56 -6.48 16.50
N HIS A 198 0.26 -7.20 17.27
CA HIS A 198 0.71 -8.53 16.89
C HIS A 198 -0.41 -9.56 17.12
N ARG A 199 -0.75 -10.30 16.08
CA ARG A 199 -1.68 -11.42 16.15
C ARG A 199 -0.93 -12.74 16.31
N SER A 200 -1.60 -13.74 16.88
CA SER A 200 -1.06 -15.09 16.92
C SER A 200 -0.95 -15.67 15.50
N PHE A 201 0.04 -16.54 15.28
CA PHE A 201 0.21 -17.21 13.97
C PHE A 201 -1.07 -17.92 13.52
N GLY A 202 -1.80 -18.57 14.44
CA GLY A 202 -3.01 -19.29 14.11
C GLY A 202 -4.16 -18.38 13.65
N GLU A 203 -4.28 -17.20 14.22
CA GLU A 203 -5.26 -16.19 13.78
C GLU A 203 -4.92 -15.65 12.40
N GLU A 204 -3.68 -15.27 12.20
CA GLU A 204 -3.22 -14.74 10.91
C GLU A 204 -3.34 -15.79 9.81
N LEU A 205 -2.96 -17.04 10.07
CA LEU A 205 -3.12 -18.14 9.12
C LEU A 205 -4.59 -18.35 8.72
N ARG A 206 -5.52 -18.25 9.65
CA ARG A 206 -6.96 -18.42 9.37
C ARG A 206 -7.50 -17.28 8.50
N LEU A 207 -7.04 -16.04 8.72
CA LEU A 207 -7.39 -14.89 7.88
C LEU A 207 -6.83 -15.07 6.46
N CYS A 208 -5.61 -15.58 6.34
CA CYS A 208 -4.99 -15.85 5.06
C CYS A 208 -5.71 -16.94 4.27
N GLN A 209 -6.16 -18.00 4.93
CA GLN A 209 -6.88 -19.13 4.32
C GLN A 209 -8.23 -18.73 3.72
N ARG A 210 -8.81 -17.62 4.12
CA ARG A 210 -10.01 -17.06 3.47
C ARG A 210 -9.76 -16.70 2.01
N TYR A 211 -8.56 -16.21 1.67
CA TYR A 211 -8.21 -15.72 0.34
C TYR A 211 -7.35 -16.70 -0.47
N PHE A 212 -6.61 -17.55 0.22
CA PHE A 212 -5.74 -18.52 -0.43
C PHE A 212 -5.65 -19.81 0.39
N HIS A 213 -6.03 -20.92 -0.25
CA HIS A 213 -5.90 -22.27 0.34
C HIS A 213 -5.18 -23.19 -0.63
N LYS A 214 -4.04 -23.73 -0.22
CA LYS A 214 -3.28 -24.73 -0.98
C LYS A 214 -3.58 -26.11 -0.43
N LEU A 215 -4.31 -26.93 -1.20
CA LEU A 215 -4.50 -28.35 -0.89
C LEU A 215 -3.26 -29.16 -1.32
N SER A 216 -2.79 -30.04 -0.45
CA SER A 216 -1.76 -31.01 -0.82
C SER A 216 -2.42 -32.13 -1.64
N LEU A 217 -1.91 -32.41 -2.83
CA LEU A 217 -2.37 -33.52 -3.68
C LEU A 217 -1.91 -34.88 -3.18
N ILE A 218 -1.15 -34.97 -2.08
CA ILE A 218 -0.58 -36.21 -1.56
C ILE A 218 -1.61 -37.04 -0.79
N HIS A 219 -2.81 -36.56 -0.53
CA HIS A 219 -3.84 -37.23 0.25
C HIS A 219 -5.17 -37.46 -0.52
N ILE A 220 -5.11 -37.52 -1.84
CA ILE A 220 -6.23 -37.94 -2.66
C ILE A 220 -5.98 -39.34 -3.19
#